data_6eb8d8a985b9f6781f74d68d96053cc7
#
_entry.id   6eb8d8a985b9f6781f74d68d96053cc7
#
_cell.length_a   1.000
_cell.length_b   1.000
_cell.length_c   1.000
_cell.angle_alpha   90.00
_cell.angle_beta   90.00
_cell.angle_gamma   90.00
#
_symmetry.space_group_name_H-M   'P 1'
#
loop_
_entity.id
_entity.type
_entity.pdbx_description
1 polymer ?
#
loop_
_entity_poly.entity_id
_entity_poly.type
_entity_poly.pdbx_seq_one_letter_code
_entity_poly.pdbx_strand_id
1 'polypeptide(L)'
;VLKDLDNIVYGTGAILSYLDDKGFGPSLVPRNGVIRAIMYQYSHIATDYVQMEAYGLLTGSGGNMDIVNKACDLLENLLTDPPQHSAPKLKKDSFVCGEFSLADIHWMSCVNALEISGNDVVSSRPGMTEWYNAVKNHPSTSKEKVVPYDFLPTKEDVDSGKVRNVGINVV
;
A
#
# COMPACT_ATOMS: atom_id res chain seq x y z
N VAL A 1 4.74 -15.00 -5.79
CA VAL A 1 5.89 -15.90 -5.55
C VAL A 1 7.11 -15.30 -6.23
N LEU A 2 8.20 -15.17 -5.49
CA LEU A 2 9.52 -14.79 -5.98
C LEU A 2 10.43 -16.01 -5.97
N LYS A 3 11.14 -16.26 -7.08
CA LYS A 3 12.20 -17.24 -7.15
C LYS A 3 13.54 -16.52 -7.37
N ASP A 4 14.49 -16.75 -6.48
CA ASP A 4 15.85 -16.23 -6.59
C ASP A 4 16.84 -17.41 -6.39
N LEU A 5 17.41 -17.85 -7.49
CA LEU A 5 18.17 -19.11 -7.57
C LEU A 5 17.35 -20.29 -7.03
N ASP A 6 17.80 -20.89 -5.92
CA ASP A 6 17.13 -22.00 -5.26
C ASP A 6 16.15 -21.56 -4.15
N ASN A 7 16.08 -20.24 -3.87
CA ASN A 7 15.20 -19.71 -2.84
C ASN A 7 13.82 -19.39 -3.45
N ILE A 8 12.77 -19.79 -2.74
CA ILE A 8 11.39 -19.46 -3.10
C ILE A 8 10.76 -18.71 -1.92
N VAL A 9 10.26 -17.51 -2.19
CA VAL A 9 9.64 -16.62 -1.19
C VAL A 9 8.19 -16.36 -1.59
N TYR A 10 7.26 -16.47 -0.62
CA TYR A 10 5.83 -16.22 -0.81
C TYR A 10 5.36 -15.06 0.05
N GLY A 11 4.27 -14.44 -0.39
CA GLY A 11 3.64 -13.32 0.30
C GLY A 11 4.31 -11.99 -0.01
N THR A 12 3.49 -10.97 -0.29
CA THR A 12 3.96 -9.65 -0.73
C THR A 12 4.94 -9.03 0.26
N GLY A 13 4.60 -9.03 1.55
CA GLY A 13 5.44 -8.45 2.59
C GLY A 13 6.80 -9.15 2.72
N ALA A 14 6.81 -10.51 2.67
CA ALA A 14 8.05 -11.27 2.72
C ALA A 14 8.93 -11.03 1.48
N ILE A 15 8.32 -10.96 0.30
CA ILE A 15 9.02 -10.65 -0.96
C ILE A 15 9.63 -9.25 -0.90
N LEU A 16 8.87 -8.26 -0.47
CA LEU A 16 9.35 -6.88 -0.39
C LEU A 16 10.48 -6.74 0.64
N SER A 17 10.36 -7.36 1.81
CA SER A 17 11.44 -7.38 2.82
C SER A 17 12.69 -8.09 2.29
N TYR A 18 12.53 -9.21 1.59
CA TYR A 18 13.64 -9.93 0.97
C TYR A 18 14.36 -9.08 -0.08
N LEU A 19 13.62 -8.35 -0.91
CA LEU A 19 14.20 -7.46 -1.92
C LEU A 19 14.90 -6.26 -1.29
N ASP A 20 14.36 -5.72 -0.19
CA ASP A 20 14.99 -4.64 0.58
C ASP A 20 16.34 -5.10 1.17
N ASP A 21 16.39 -6.30 1.77
CA ASP A 21 17.61 -6.90 2.32
C ASP A 21 18.67 -7.20 1.25
N LYS A 22 18.28 -7.39 -0.01
CA LYS A 22 19.22 -7.53 -1.13
C LYS A 22 19.96 -6.23 -1.46
N GLY A 23 19.53 -5.08 -0.98
CA GLY A 23 20.24 -3.82 -1.03
C GLY A 23 20.33 -3.19 -2.42
N PHE A 24 19.33 -3.36 -3.27
CA PHE A 24 19.27 -2.74 -4.59
C PHE A 24 18.97 -1.23 -4.59
N GLY A 25 18.89 -0.62 -3.41
CA GLY A 25 18.59 0.79 -3.24
C GLY A 25 18.66 1.25 -1.77
N PRO A 26 18.14 2.44 -1.46
CA PRO A 26 17.93 2.86 -0.08
C PRO A 26 16.94 1.92 0.58
N SER A 27 17.21 1.53 1.85
CA SER A 27 16.32 0.65 2.59
C SER A 27 14.97 1.30 2.80
N LEU A 28 13.91 0.55 2.52
CA LEU A 28 12.50 0.92 2.76
C LEU A 28 12.03 0.47 4.15
N VAL A 29 12.90 -0.19 4.91
CA VAL A 29 12.64 -0.60 6.30
C VAL A 29 13.38 0.33 7.25
N PRO A 30 12.68 1.12 8.09
CA PRO A 30 13.30 2.05 9.03
C PRO A 30 14.26 1.35 10.00
N ARG A 31 15.43 1.97 10.23
CA ARG A 31 16.41 1.44 11.20
C ARG A 31 15.95 1.60 12.64
N ASN A 32 15.21 2.67 12.96
CA ASN A 32 14.65 2.87 14.29
C ASN A 32 13.58 1.83 14.58
N GLY A 33 13.71 1.10 15.70
CA GLY A 33 12.83 0.00 16.05
C GLY A 33 11.36 0.39 16.22
N VAL A 34 11.08 1.59 16.76
CA VAL A 34 9.71 2.09 16.95
C VAL A 34 9.08 2.47 15.60
N ILE A 35 9.82 3.21 14.78
CA ILE A 35 9.33 3.59 13.44
C ILE A 35 9.12 2.34 12.58
N ARG A 36 10.00 1.36 12.68
CA ARG A 36 9.84 0.06 12.02
C ARG A 36 8.61 -0.70 12.50
N ALA A 37 8.30 -0.64 13.80
CA ALA A 37 7.07 -1.24 14.33
C ALA A 37 5.82 -0.54 13.77
N ILE A 38 5.83 0.79 13.65
CA ILE A 38 4.76 1.58 13.00
C ILE A 38 4.63 1.17 11.54
N MET A 39 5.74 1.06 10.80
CA MET A 39 5.74 0.60 9.42
C MET A 39 5.04 -0.77 9.28
N TYR A 40 5.40 -1.75 10.09
CA TYR A 40 4.76 -3.07 10.05
C TYR A 40 3.28 -3.00 10.45
N GLN A 41 2.93 -2.24 11.50
CA GLN A 41 1.56 -2.06 11.93
C GLN A 41 0.68 -1.54 10.78
N TYR A 42 1.09 -0.47 10.11
CA TYR A 42 0.32 0.11 9.02
C TYR A 42 0.39 -0.73 7.73
N SER A 43 1.49 -1.45 7.48
CA SER A 43 1.54 -2.46 6.43
C SER A 43 0.51 -3.56 6.65
N HIS A 44 0.40 -4.08 7.89
CA HIS A 44 -0.59 -5.10 8.23
C HIS A 44 -2.02 -4.58 8.15
N ILE A 45 -2.28 -3.34 8.58
CA ILE A 45 -3.62 -2.74 8.40
C ILE A 45 -4.00 -2.73 6.91
N ALA A 46 -3.08 -2.33 6.04
CA ALA A 46 -3.34 -2.33 4.60
C ALA A 46 -3.58 -3.74 4.05
N THR A 47 -2.70 -4.70 4.38
CA THR A 47 -2.75 -6.06 3.79
C THR A 47 -3.86 -6.93 4.38
N ASP A 48 -4.12 -6.82 5.68
CA ASP A 48 -5.00 -7.76 6.39
C ASP A 48 -6.46 -7.27 6.42
N TYR A 49 -6.67 -5.94 6.34
CA TYR A 49 -8.02 -5.37 6.43
C TYR A 49 -8.48 -4.67 5.16
N VAL A 50 -7.58 -4.00 4.42
CA VAL A 50 -7.99 -3.18 3.27
C VAL A 50 -7.85 -3.92 1.96
N GLN A 51 -6.78 -4.68 1.78
CA GLN A 51 -6.43 -5.29 0.50
C GLN A 51 -7.54 -6.20 -0.05
N MET A 52 -8.08 -7.09 0.76
CA MET A 52 -9.13 -8.03 0.33
C MET A 52 -10.40 -7.28 -0.05
N GLU A 53 -10.79 -6.28 0.73
CA GLU A 53 -11.98 -5.47 0.48
C GLU A 53 -11.82 -4.64 -0.80
N ALA A 54 -10.65 -3.99 -0.98
CA ALA A 54 -10.34 -3.20 -2.16
C ALA A 54 -10.35 -4.05 -3.44
N TYR A 55 -9.74 -5.23 -3.41
CA TYR A 55 -9.77 -6.15 -4.54
C TYR A 55 -11.16 -6.74 -4.79
N GLY A 56 -11.93 -7.00 -3.74
CA GLY A 56 -13.32 -7.44 -3.85
C GLY A 56 -14.19 -6.40 -4.56
N LEU A 57 -14.02 -5.12 -4.22
CA LEU A 57 -14.69 -4.01 -4.90
C LEU A 57 -14.21 -3.85 -6.34
N LEU A 58 -12.91 -3.96 -6.58
CA LEU A 58 -12.31 -3.85 -7.91
C LEU A 58 -12.81 -4.95 -8.86
N THR A 59 -12.94 -6.18 -8.37
CA THR A 59 -13.34 -7.34 -9.17
C THR A 59 -14.86 -7.57 -9.20
N GLY A 60 -15.63 -6.77 -8.47
CA GLY A 60 -17.08 -6.96 -8.35
C GLY A 60 -17.50 -8.18 -7.53
N SER A 61 -16.56 -8.82 -6.82
CA SER A 61 -16.86 -9.95 -5.92
C SER A 61 -17.40 -9.52 -4.55
N GLY A 62 -17.48 -8.23 -4.32
CA GLY A 62 -17.96 -7.61 -3.08
C GLY A 62 -16.81 -7.15 -2.19
N GLY A 63 -17.07 -6.13 -1.36
CA GLY A 63 -16.13 -5.59 -0.39
C GLY A 63 -16.85 -4.75 0.64
N ASN A 64 -16.28 -4.64 1.84
CA ASN A 64 -16.86 -3.93 2.96
C ASN A 64 -16.21 -2.53 3.13
N MET A 65 -16.91 -1.50 2.64
CA MET A 65 -16.43 -0.11 2.74
C MET A 65 -16.34 0.40 4.18
N ASP A 66 -17.09 -0.17 5.15
CA ASP A 66 -16.96 0.23 6.55
C ASP A 66 -15.60 -0.18 7.13
N ILE A 67 -15.08 -1.35 6.75
CA ILE A 67 -13.73 -1.80 7.13
C ILE A 67 -12.69 -0.88 6.49
N VAL A 68 -12.84 -0.64 5.20
CA VAL A 68 -11.94 0.25 4.44
C VAL A 68 -11.90 1.64 5.07
N ASN A 69 -13.06 2.25 5.32
CA ASN A 69 -13.14 3.59 5.90
C ASN A 69 -12.50 3.66 7.29
N LYS A 70 -12.76 2.70 8.17
CA LYS A 70 -12.11 2.63 9.50
C LYS A 70 -10.59 2.54 9.40
N ALA A 71 -10.07 1.74 8.48
CA ALA A 71 -8.64 1.63 8.26
C ALA A 71 -8.04 2.93 7.70
N CYS A 72 -8.74 3.59 6.76
CA CYS A 72 -8.35 4.89 6.22
C CYS A 72 -8.36 5.98 7.30
N ASP A 73 -9.33 5.96 8.22
CA ASP A 73 -9.38 6.91 9.34
C ASP A 73 -8.20 6.71 10.31
N LEU A 74 -7.75 5.47 10.52
CA LEU A 74 -6.53 5.20 11.30
C LEU A 74 -5.29 5.77 10.61
N LEU A 75 -5.18 5.64 9.28
CA LEU A 75 -4.08 6.22 8.52
C LEU A 75 -4.14 7.76 8.56
N GLU A 76 -5.32 8.35 8.34
CA GLU A 76 -5.53 9.80 8.42
C GLU A 76 -5.08 10.35 9.78
N ASN A 77 -5.47 9.69 10.88
CA ASN A 77 -5.07 10.11 12.23
C ASN A 77 -3.56 10.04 12.42
N LEU A 78 -2.88 9.02 11.91
CA LEU A 78 -1.42 8.94 11.97
C LEU A 78 -0.76 10.09 11.19
N LEU A 79 -1.27 10.41 10.02
CA LEU A 79 -0.71 11.43 9.13
C LEU A 79 -0.94 12.86 9.66
N THR A 80 -2.07 13.10 10.32
CA THR A 80 -2.46 14.44 10.81
C THR A 80 -2.09 14.70 12.26
N ASP A 81 -2.22 13.70 13.13
CA ASP A 81 -1.94 13.79 14.59
C ASP A 81 -1.19 12.54 15.07
N PRO A 82 0.09 12.38 14.69
CA PRO A 82 0.88 11.23 15.12
C PRO A 82 1.02 11.20 16.64
N PRO A 83 0.94 10.00 17.27
CA PRO A 83 1.02 9.85 18.71
C PRO A 83 2.28 10.51 19.30
N GLN A 84 2.10 11.45 20.21
CA GLN A 84 3.17 12.31 20.77
C GLN A 84 4.27 11.54 21.52
N HIS A 85 4.00 10.30 21.92
CA HIS A 85 4.89 9.46 22.72
C HIS A 85 5.68 8.42 21.92
N SER A 86 5.44 8.31 20.65
CA SER A 86 6.11 7.33 19.80
C SER A 86 7.32 7.97 19.11
N ALA A 87 8.45 8.03 19.83
CA ALA A 87 9.80 8.25 19.28
C ALA A 87 9.99 9.47 18.33
N PRO A 88 11.20 9.71 17.82
CA PRO A 88 11.51 10.97 17.16
C PRO A 88 10.39 11.36 16.22
N LYS A 89 9.82 12.56 16.46
CA LYS A 89 8.69 13.12 15.72
C LYS A 89 8.75 12.61 14.29
N LEU A 90 7.78 11.77 13.89
CA LEU A 90 7.62 11.47 12.49
C LEU A 90 7.67 12.82 11.81
N LYS A 91 8.72 13.07 11.06
CA LYS A 91 8.83 14.34 10.34
C LYS A 91 7.54 14.47 9.58
N LYS A 92 7.01 15.65 9.51
CA LYS A 92 5.78 16.00 8.80
C LYS A 92 5.99 15.95 7.28
N ASP A 93 6.72 14.93 6.83
CA ASP A 93 6.97 14.66 5.42
C ASP A 93 6.05 13.52 5.04
N SER A 94 4.88 13.86 4.64
CA SER A 94 3.86 13.17 3.81
C SER A 94 3.88 11.63 3.65
N PHE A 95 4.73 10.87 4.35
CA PHE A 95 4.82 9.41 4.29
C PHE A 95 4.48 8.77 5.64
N VAL A 96 3.97 7.54 5.61
CA VAL A 96 3.53 6.81 6.82
C VAL A 96 4.58 6.77 7.93
N CYS A 97 5.85 6.66 7.58
CA CYS A 97 6.97 6.59 8.50
C CYS A 97 7.88 7.84 8.47
N GLY A 98 7.41 8.96 7.90
CA GLY A 98 8.22 10.17 7.70
C GLY A 98 9.15 10.09 6.48
N GLU A 99 9.60 8.90 6.10
CA GLU A 99 10.31 8.59 4.87
C GLU A 99 9.56 7.51 4.11
N PHE A 100 9.72 7.46 2.78
CA PHE A 100 9.07 6.46 1.94
C PHE A 100 9.50 5.05 2.35
N SER A 101 8.52 4.18 2.60
CA SER A 101 8.73 2.88 3.23
C SER A 101 7.82 1.79 2.63
N LEU A 102 7.96 0.55 3.10
CA LEU A 102 7.08 -0.55 2.69
C LEU A 102 5.61 -0.29 3.04
N ALA A 103 5.31 0.48 4.10
CA ALA A 103 3.94 0.81 4.44
C ALA A 103 3.27 1.64 3.34
N ASP A 104 4.01 2.60 2.74
CA ASP A 104 3.50 3.44 1.65
C ASP A 104 3.19 2.61 0.41
N ILE A 105 4.02 1.60 0.10
CA ILE A 105 3.79 0.68 -1.03
C ILE A 105 2.52 -0.15 -0.82
N HIS A 106 2.32 -0.71 0.38
CA HIS A 106 1.13 -1.51 0.67
C HIS A 106 -0.14 -0.66 0.59
N TRP A 107 -0.14 0.52 1.21
CA TRP A 107 -1.29 1.42 1.17
C TRP A 107 -1.58 1.95 -0.24
N MET A 108 -0.55 2.32 -1.00
CA MET A 108 -0.71 2.78 -2.39
C MET A 108 -1.43 1.74 -3.25
N SER A 109 -1.07 0.46 -3.13
CA SER A 109 -1.71 -0.61 -3.92
C SER A 109 -3.20 -0.73 -3.60
N CYS A 110 -3.58 -0.62 -2.32
CA CYS A 110 -4.97 -0.67 -1.88
C CYS A 110 -5.77 0.56 -2.36
N VAL A 111 -5.21 1.76 -2.18
CA VAL A 111 -5.86 3.01 -2.59
C VAL A 111 -6.05 3.07 -4.11
N ASN A 112 -5.05 2.63 -4.89
CA ASN A 112 -5.19 2.55 -6.34
C ASN A 112 -6.33 1.60 -6.76
N ALA A 113 -6.46 0.44 -6.11
CA ALA A 113 -7.55 -0.49 -6.40
C ALA A 113 -8.93 0.11 -6.07
N LEU A 114 -9.03 0.87 -4.97
CA LEU A 114 -10.25 1.59 -4.60
C LEU A 114 -10.59 2.70 -5.59
N GLU A 115 -9.62 3.51 -6.01
CA GLU A 115 -9.84 4.54 -7.03
C GLU A 115 -10.33 3.95 -8.36
N ILE A 116 -9.68 2.87 -8.84
CA ILE A 116 -10.08 2.19 -10.07
C ILE A 116 -11.50 1.65 -9.97
N SER A 117 -11.89 1.13 -8.80
CA SER A 117 -13.26 0.64 -8.55
C SER A 117 -14.29 1.76 -8.36
N GLY A 118 -13.88 3.04 -8.42
CA GLY A 118 -14.73 4.21 -8.26
C GLY A 118 -15.03 4.60 -6.82
N ASN A 119 -14.27 4.06 -5.86
CA ASN A 119 -14.42 4.38 -4.44
C ASN A 119 -13.33 5.36 -4.00
N ASP A 120 -13.67 6.63 -3.92
CA ASP A 120 -12.77 7.69 -3.44
C ASP A 120 -12.71 7.68 -1.90
N VAL A 121 -11.57 7.30 -1.37
CA VAL A 121 -11.29 7.31 0.07
C VAL A 121 -10.31 8.41 0.48
N VAL A 122 -9.78 9.14 -0.50
CA VAL A 122 -8.68 10.10 -0.33
C VAL A 122 -9.20 11.52 -0.17
N SER A 123 -10.09 11.98 -1.05
CA SER A 123 -10.48 13.40 -1.17
C SER A 123 -11.12 13.98 0.10
N SER A 124 -11.78 13.16 0.90
CA SER A 124 -12.38 13.57 2.17
C SER A 124 -11.40 13.59 3.36
N ARG A 125 -10.14 13.19 3.14
CA ARG A 125 -9.10 13.02 4.18
C ARG A 125 -7.86 13.84 3.80
N PRO A 126 -7.66 15.02 4.42
CA PRO A 126 -6.56 15.93 4.06
C PRO A 126 -5.17 15.29 4.19
N GLY A 127 -4.89 14.54 5.25
CA GLY A 127 -3.62 13.85 5.45
C GLY A 127 -3.38 12.78 4.39
N MET A 128 -4.39 11.97 4.08
CA MET A 128 -4.31 10.99 3.00
C MET A 128 -4.15 11.65 1.62
N THR A 129 -4.75 12.82 1.41
CA THR A 129 -4.59 13.58 0.16
C THR A 129 -3.14 14.04 -0.02
N GLU A 130 -2.53 14.61 1.03
CA GLU A 130 -1.10 15.01 1.00
C GLU A 130 -0.21 13.78 0.80
N TRP A 131 -0.44 12.72 1.56
CA TRP A 131 0.29 11.45 1.46
C TRP A 131 0.20 10.86 0.04
N TYR A 132 -0.99 10.74 -0.51
CA TYR A 132 -1.19 10.12 -1.82
C TYR A 132 -0.52 10.91 -2.94
N ASN A 133 -0.54 12.25 -2.86
CA ASN A 133 0.18 13.11 -3.79
C ASN A 133 1.70 12.94 -3.64
N ALA A 134 2.22 12.85 -2.41
CA ALA A 134 3.63 12.62 -2.17
C ALA A 134 4.09 11.26 -2.72
N VAL A 135 3.31 10.20 -2.48
CA VAL A 135 3.62 8.86 -3.00
C VAL A 135 3.59 8.84 -4.54
N LYS A 136 2.58 9.44 -5.18
CA LYS A 136 2.52 9.52 -6.66
C LYS A 136 3.67 10.29 -7.29
N ASN A 137 4.19 11.28 -6.59
CA ASN A 137 5.32 12.10 -7.06
C ASN A 137 6.69 11.57 -6.61
N HIS A 138 6.74 10.50 -5.84
CA HIS A 138 8.01 9.93 -5.41
C HIS A 138 8.79 9.38 -6.62
N PRO A 139 10.12 9.58 -6.69
CA PRO A 139 10.94 9.16 -7.84
C PRO A 139 10.83 7.66 -8.18
N SER A 140 10.52 6.82 -7.18
CA SER A 140 10.36 5.37 -7.38
C SER A 140 8.99 4.98 -7.94
N THR A 141 8.00 5.87 -7.88
CA THR A 141 6.63 5.64 -8.36
C THR A 141 6.31 6.45 -9.61
N SER A 142 7.24 7.30 -10.07
CA SER A 142 7.06 8.09 -11.28
C SER A 142 6.85 7.18 -12.50
N LYS A 143 5.93 7.56 -13.38
CA LYS A 143 5.50 6.80 -14.56
C LYS A 143 6.64 6.34 -15.48
N GLU A 144 7.80 6.96 -15.39
CA GLU A 144 8.97 6.63 -16.22
C GLU A 144 9.76 5.41 -15.70
N LYS A 145 9.56 5.03 -14.43
CA LYS A 145 10.34 3.97 -13.76
C LYS A 145 9.51 2.78 -13.32
N VAL A 146 8.22 2.95 -13.17
CA VAL A 146 7.31 1.86 -12.83
C VAL A 146 6.87 1.20 -14.13
N VAL A 147 6.94 -0.13 -14.18
CA VAL A 147 6.31 -0.92 -15.25
C VAL A 147 4.90 -0.35 -15.46
N PRO A 148 4.55 -0.03 -16.71
CA PRO A 148 3.31 0.69 -17.00
C PRO A 148 2.12 0.06 -16.27
N TYR A 149 1.21 0.91 -15.81
CA TYR A 149 -0.08 0.52 -15.22
C TYR A 149 -0.92 -0.38 -16.15
N ASP A 150 -0.42 -0.72 -17.33
CA ASP A 150 -1.02 -1.63 -18.29
C ASP A 150 -1.29 -3.04 -17.74
N PHE A 151 -0.69 -3.37 -16.58
CA PHE A 151 -0.99 -4.60 -15.83
C PHE A 151 -2.08 -4.45 -14.76
N LEU A 152 -2.43 -3.22 -14.39
CA LEU A 152 -3.57 -3.02 -13.51
C LEU A 152 -4.84 -2.96 -14.36
N PRO A 153 -5.89 -3.69 -13.95
CA PRO A 153 -7.16 -3.63 -14.67
C PRO A 153 -7.68 -2.19 -14.64
N THR A 154 -8.10 -1.70 -15.79
CA THR A 154 -8.81 -0.43 -15.89
C THR A 154 -10.26 -0.62 -15.42
N LYS A 155 -10.97 0.48 -15.15
CA LYS A 155 -12.40 0.41 -14.86
C LYS A 155 -13.16 -0.29 -16.00
N GLU A 156 -12.75 -0.07 -17.25
CA GLU A 156 -13.34 -0.71 -18.42
C GLU A 156 -13.10 -2.23 -18.43
N ASP A 157 -11.93 -2.69 -17.96
CA ASP A 157 -11.64 -4.12 -17.82
C ASP A 157 -12.49 -4.77 -16.75
N VAL A 158 -12.76 -4.04 -15.64
CA VAL A 158 -13.66 -4.48 -14.56
C VAL A 158 -15.10 -4.55 -15.07
N ASP A 159 -15.60 -3.48 -15.69
CA ASP A 159 -16.97 -3.37 -16.20
C ASP A 159 -17.26 -4.37 -17.34
N SER A 160 -16.24 -4.72 -18.12
CA SER A 160 -16.33 -5.73 -19.19
C SER A 160 -16.17 -7.18 -18.72
N GLY A 161 -15.92 -7.41 -17.44
CA GLY A 161 -15.72 -8.75 -16.88
C GLY A 161 -14.42 -9.44 -17.32
N LYS A 162 -13.47 -8.70 -17.87
CA LYS A 162 -12.14 -9.23 -18.24
C LYS A 162 -11.26 -9.54 -17.05
N VAL A 163 -11.54 -8.93 -15.90
CA VAL A 163 -10.84 -9.21 -14.65
C VAL A 163 -11.35 -10.52 -14.09
N ARG A 164 -10.65 -11.59 -14.38
CA ARG A 164 -10.91 -12.88 -13.73
C ARG A 164 -10.32 -12.86 -12.34
N ASN A 165 -11.07 -13.38 -11.36
CA ASN A 165 -10.52 -13.77 -10.08
C ASN A 165 -9.26 -14.61 -10.32
N VAL A 166 -8.10 -14.02 -10.11
CA VAL A 166 -6.85 -14.77 -10.06
C VAL A 166 -6.88 -15.45 -8.69
N GLY A 167 -7.55 -16.59 -8.61
CA GLY A 167 -7.50 -17.43 -7.44
C GLY A 167 -6.03 -17.72 -7.13
N ILE A 168 -5.63 -17.49 -5.89
CA ILE A 168 -4.31 -17.92 -5.41
C ILE A 168 -4.34 -19.43 -5.49
N ASN A 169 -3.78 -19.99 -6.55
CA ASN A 169 -3.47 -21.40 -6.58
C ASN A 169 -2.28 -21.59 -5.63
N VAL A 170 -2.60 -21.97 -4.40
CA VAL A 170 -1.61 -22.50 -3.46
C VAL A 170 -1.25 -23.89 -4.00
N VAL A 171 -0.08 -23.99 -4.60
CA VAL A 171 0.52 -25.29 -4.98
C VAL A 171 1.20 -25.85 -3.76
#